data_381f05ce254e725974e6b3d8e6f11bd4
#
_entry.id   381f05ce254e725974e6b3d8e6f11bd4
#
_cell.length_a   1.000
_cell.length_b   1.000
_cell.length_c   1.000
_cell.angle_alpha   90.00
_cell.angle_beta   90.00
_cell.angle_gamma   90.00
#
_symmetry.space_group_name_H-M   'P 1'
#
loop_
_entity.id
_entity.type
_entity.pdbx_description
1 polymer ?
#
loop_
_entity_poly.entity_id
_entity_poly.type
_entity_poly.pdbx_seq_one_letter_code
_entity_poly.pdbx_strand_id
1 'polypeptide(L)'
;MDAAIKSEPSGLHSVLRYKLIALVGNEYVRAATAADAVAGAQPKLVIEPGTERELVEVLRLSNEAGLTVIPRGGGTKLGWGNSPTRADLILSTARMTEIIEHAWADLTVSVEAGCTIQRLQETLAQHGQRLALDPLWPEKGTVGGVLSTNDSGALRLRFGALRDLIIGATIALPDGTLASSGGKVVKNVAGYDLPKLVTGALATLGVITRAVFRLHPLPLNSRSFSVSAVNAEETQKFVLAVQDSKLAHTFLQSHFSDDAPPVSDILFEGTEAGLAAQETQLRSLAALASVSEAPTSTWTAREELWAFSDPASTAIAKFSILPVNLERTMELVAHSANAHQLRWKVLMYPTGIGWLRLEGKASSLRGALQALRSELDDQDGSLVVLHRPDKMPAFDAWGTAGDALSLMKSVKQQLDPKNTLNPGRFVGGI
;
A
#
# COMPACT_ATOMS: atom_id res chain seq x y z
N MET A 1 2.68 45.90 26.95
CA MET A 1 2.85 44.45 26.84
C MET A 1 1.63 43.88 26.13
N ASP A 2 1.50 44.10 24.84
CA ASP A 2 0.38 43.63 24.04
C ASP A 2 0.85 42.47 23.18
N ALA A 3 0.47 41.24 23.58
CA ALA A 3 0.65 40.07 22.77
C ALA A 3 -0.46 40.05 21.71
N ALA A 4 -0.04 40.14 20.46
CA ALA A 4 -0.90 40.12 19.29
C ALA A 4 -1.81 38.88 19.28
N ILE A 5 -3.10 39.11 19.53
CA ILE A 5 -4.17 38.17 19.24
C ILE A 5 -4.31 38.10 17.71
N LYS A 6 -3.70 37.07 17.10
CA LYS A 6 -3.93 36.78 15.70
C LYS A 6 -5.39 36.37 15.52
N SER A 7 -6.07 37.04 14.60
CA SER A 7 -7.46 36.87 14.20
C SER A 7 -7.86 35.37 14.05
N GLU A 8 -8.76 34.92 14.93
CA GLU A 8 -9.40 33.60 14.83
C GLU A 8 -10.36 33.53 13.65
N PRO A 9 -10.44 32.38 12.96
CA PRO A 9 -11.43 32.17 11.91
C PRO A 9 -12.84 32.06 12.51
N SER A 10 -13.83 32.51 11.76
CA SER A 10 -15.27 32.65 12.04
C SER A 10 -15.85 31.69 13.11
N GLY A 11 -16.77 32.20 13.95
CA GLY A 11 -17.28 31.59 15.18
C GLY A 11 -17.77 30.13 15.12
N LEU A 12 -18.14 29.59 13.96
CA LEU A 12 -18.52 28.18 13.80
C LEU A 12 -17.32 27.20 13.97
N HIS A 13 -16.14 27.63 13.53
CA HIS A 13 -14.92 26.84 13.66
C HIS A 13 -14.40 26.82 15.12
N SER A 14 -14.60 27.89 15.88
CA SER A 14 -14.19 27.92 17.28
C SER A 14 -15.04 26.98 18.16
N VAL A 15 -16.36 26.96 18.01
CA VAL A 15 -17.25 26.04 18.75
C VAL A 15 -16.94 24.58 18.48
N LEU A 16 -16.73 24.22 17.21
CA LEU A 16 -16.37 22.83 16.83
C LEU A 16 -15.02 22.45 17.44
N ARG A 17 -14.00 23.33 17.35
CA ARG A 17 -12.69 23.08 17.94
C ARG A 17 -12.79 22.85 19.47
N TYR A 18 -13.59 23.62 20.20
CA TYR A 18 -13.83 23.38 21.63
C TYR A 18 -14.46 22.01 21.89
N LYS A 19 -15.44 21.58 21.08
CA LYS A 19 -16.04 20.25 21.21
C LYS A 19 -15.02 19.14 20.97
N LEU A 20 -14.17 19.30 19.95
CA LEU A 20 -13.10 18.33 19.64
C LEU A 20 -12.05 18.26 20.76
N ILE A 21 -11.65 19.41 21.32
CA ILE A 21 -10.75 19.47 22.48
C ILE A 21 -11.37 18.80 23.70
N ALA A 22 -12.64 19.07 23.98
CA ALA A 22 -13.34 18.45 25.11
C ALA A 22 -13.47 16.91 24.96
N LEU A 23 -13.47 16.43 23.73
CA LEU A 23 -13.60 15.01 23.41
C LEU A 23 -12.28 14.25 23.55
N VAL A 24 -11.20 14.74 22.93
CA VAL A 24 -9.94 14.00 22.83
C VAL A 24 -8.81 14.53 23.71
N GLY A 25 -8.98 15.72 24.32
CA GLY A 25 -7.95 16.46 25.06
C GLY A 25 -7.26 17.53 24.20
N ASN A 26 -6.85 18.64 24.87
CA ASN A 26 -6.27 19.78 24.18
C ASN A 26 -4.93 19.45 23.49
N GLU A 27 -4.13 18.58 24.09
CA GLU A 27 -2.84 18.12 23.58
C GLU A 27 -2.96 17.31 22.28
N TYR A 28 -4.14 16.76 21.97
CA TYR A 28 -4.42 15.92 20.80
C TYR A 28 -5.19 16.65 19.70
N VAL A 29 -5.36 17.97 19.81
CA VAL A 29 -5.96 18.83 18.77
C VAL A 29 -5.00 19.97 18.48
N ARG A 30 -4.32 19.91 17.35
CA ARG A 30 -3.36 20.94 16.94
C ARG A 30 -3.70 21.54 15.59
N ALA A 31 -3.22 22.74 15.33
CA ALA A 31 -3.22 23.31 13.98
C ALA A 31 -2.33 22.45 13.08
N ALA A 32 -2.76 22.25 11.84
CA ALA A 32 -1.94 21.59 10.84
C ALA A 32 -0.81 22.53 10.37
N THR A 33 0.33 21.94 10.01
CA THR A 33 1.51 22.62 9.47
C THR A 33 1.69 22.27 8.00
N ALA A 34 2.65 22.88 7.31
CA ALA A 34 3.00 22.51 5.94
C ALA A 34 3.39 21.02 5.78
N ALA A 35 3.96 20.43 6.83
CA ALA A 35 4.31 18.99 6.85
C ALA A 35 3.09 18.05 6.87
N ASP A 36 1.90 18.58 7.21
CA ASP A 36 0.66 17.84 7.20
C ASP A 36 -0.07 17.90 5.85
N ALA A 37 0.51 18.55 4.83
CA ALA A 37 -0.07 18.61 3.49
C ALA A 37 -0.22 17.21 2.88
N VAL A 38 -1.32 16.97 2.18
CA VAL A 38 -1.64 15.69 1.55
C VAL A 38 -1.81 15.90 0.05
N ALA A 39 -0.81 15.50 -0.73
CA ALA A 39 -0.80 15.64 -2.19
C ALA A 39 -1.18 17.08 -2.65
N GLY A 40 -0.61 18.09 -2.00
CA GLY A 40 -0.83 19.52 -2.27
C GLY A 40 -2.03 20.15 -1.56
N ALA A 41 -2.94 19.38 -0.96
CA ALA A 41 -4.02 19.93 -0.15
C ALA A 41 -3.56 20.20 1.29
N GLN A 42 -3.89 21.37 1.83
CA GLN A 42 -3.48 21.80 3.18
C GLN A 42 -4.65 21.67 4.17
N PRO A 43 -4.62 20.72 5.10
CA PRO A 43 -5.61 20.64 6.18
C PRO A 43 -5.44 21.80 7.18
N LYS A 44 -6.46 22.04 8.00
CA LYS A 44 -6.46 23.08 9.04
C LYS A 44 -6.11 22.54 10.42
N LEU A 45 -6.57 21.31 10.73
CA LEU A 45 -6.42 20.70 12.04
C LEU A 45 -5.90 19.26 11.91
N VAL A 46 -5.18 18.82 12.93
CA VAL A 46 -4.85 17.40 13.18
C VAL A 46 -5.47 17.01 14.51
N ILE A 47 -6.19 15.90 14.52
CA ILE A 47 -6.90 15.36 15.69
C ILE A 47 -6.44 13.91 15.88
N GLU A 48 -6.09 13.55 17.12
CA GLU A 48 -5.54 12.25 17.48
C GLU A 48 -6.40 11.57 18.57
N PRO A 49 -7.53 10.92 18.19
CA PRO A 49 -8.33 10.15 19.13
C PRO A 49 -7.53 8.97 19.68
N GLY A 50 -7.71 8.64 20.96
CA GLY A 50 -7.08 7.51 21.63
C GLY A 50 -7.94 6.25 21.69
N THR A 51 -9.23 6.36 21.37
CA THR A 51 -10.18 5.26 21.43
C THR A 51 -11.12 5.25 20.22
N GLU A 52 -11.72 4.08 19.92
CA GLU A 52 -12.77 3.98 18.89
C GLU A 52 -13.93 4.93 19.13
N ARG A 53 -14.34 5.11 20.40
CA ARG A 53 -15.42 6.03 20.78
C ARG A 53 -15.09 7.48 20.45
N GLU A 54 -13.89 7.93 20.78
CA GLU A 54 -13.42 9.27 20.41
C GLU A 54 -13.36 9.46 18.90
N LEU A 55 -12.81 8.46 18.17
CA LEU A 55 -12.68 8.50 16.72
C LEU A 55 -14.04 8.63 16.04
N VAL A 56 -15.00 7.81 16.43
CA VAL A 56 -16.39 7.82 15.94
C VAL A 56 -17.05 9.18 16.17
N GLU A 57 -16.89 9.76 17.35
CA GLU A 57 -17.47 11.03 17.67
C GLU A 57 -16.82 12.21 16.92
N VAL A 58 -15.49 12.16 16.68
CA VAL A 58 -14.79 13.11 15.80
C VAL A 58 -15.36 13.04 14.37
N LEU A 59 -15.57 11.83 13.84
CA LEU A 59 -16.17 11.64 12.50
C LEU A 59 -17.58 12.21 12.45
N ARG A 60 -18.43 11.85 13.42
CA ARG A 60 -19.81 12.33 13.49
C ARG A 60 -19.89 13.86 13.49
N LEU A 61 -19.12 14.51 14.38
CA LEU A 61 -19.06 15.98 14.48
C LEU A 61 -18.56 16.62 13.17
N SER A 62 -17.56 16.00 12.53
CA SER A 62 -17.01 16.50 11.26
C SER A 62 -18.01 16.38 10.13
N ASN A 63 -18.70 15.25 10.03
CA ASN A 63 -19.73 14.98 9.03
C ASN A 63 -20.96 15.88 9.20
N GLU A 64 -21.39 16.14 10.43
CA GLU A 64 -22.47 17.10 10.75
C GLU A 64 -22.09 18.53 10.34
N ALA A 65 -20.83 18.92 10.59
CA ALA A 65 -20.30 20.24 10.24
C ALA A 65 -19.96 20.38 8.73
N GLY A 66 -20.11 19.34 7.92
CA GLY A 66 -19.76 19.34 6.49
C GLY A 66 -18.25 19.47 6.24
N LEU A 67 -17.42 19.01 7.17
CA LEU A 67 -15.95 19.01 7.02
C LEU A 67 -15.47 17.73 6.35
N THR A 68 -14.40 17.87 5.58
CA THR A 68 -13.71 16.73 4.98
C THR A 68 -12.58 16.23 5.88
N VAL A 69 -12.46 14.92 5.97
CA VAL A 69 -11.54 14.21 6.86
C VAL A 69 -10.57 13.38 6.05
N ILE A 70 -9.28 13.54 6.34
CA ILE A 70 -8.20 12.71 5.80
C ILE A 70 -7.73 11.76 6.91
N PRO A 71 -8.09 10.47 6.90
CA PRO A 71 -7.55 9.49 7.84
C PRO A 71 -6.06 9.28 7.62
N ARG A 72 -5.28 9.25 8.70
CA ARG A 72 -3.82 9.08 8.68
C ARG A 72 -3.38 8.09 9.75
N GLY A 73 -2.68 7.02 9.33
CA GLY A 73 -1.87 6.21 10.21
C GLY A 73 -0.44 6.77 10.30
N GLY A 74 0.58 6.01 9.93
CA GLY A 74 1.97 6.48 9.89
C GLY A 74 2.30 7.50 8.80
N GLY A 75 1.36 7.85 7.93
CA GLY A 75 1.53 8.88 6.90
C GLY A 75 2.39 8.47 5.69
N THR A 76 2.94 7.26 5.67
CA THR A 76 3.93 6.80 4.66
C THR A 76 3.40 6.77 3.22
N LYS A 77 2.08 6.68 3.05
CA LYS A 77 1.43 6.48 1.73
C LYS A 77 0.34 7.54 1.45
N LEU A 78 0.41 8.70 2.13
CA LEU A 78 -0.54 9.79 1.90
C LEU A 78 -0.43 10.41 0.50
N GLY A 79 0.70 10.27 -0.17
CA GLY A 79 0.89 10.69 -1.56
C GLY A 79 0.26 9.76 -2.61
N TRP A 80 -0.18 8.55 -2.23
CA TRP A 80 -0.77 7.60 -3.17
C TRP A 80 -2.20 8.03 -3.55
N GLY A 81 -2.55 7.78 -4.82
CA GLY A 81 -3.83 8.21 -5.38
C GLY A 81 -3.85 9.67 -5.83
N ASN A 82 -5.04 10.19 -6.12
CA ASN A 82 -5.22 11.57 -6.52
C ASN A 82 -5.14 12.52 -5.33
N SER A 83 -4.91 13.81 -5.60
CA SER A 83 -5.01 14.85 -4.59
C SER A 83 -6.46 14.93 -4.09
N PRO A 84 -6.69 15.09 -2.77
CA PRO A 84 -8.04 15.30 -2.28
C PRO A 84 -8.60 16.63 -2.82
N THR A 85 -9.86 16.64 -3.19
CA THR A 85 -10.53 17.86 -3.67
C THR A 85 -10.68 18.91 -2.57
N ARG A 86 -10.69 18.46 -1.31
CA ARG A 86 -10.73 19.28 -0.09
C ARG A 86 -10.13 18.52 1.09
N ALA A 87 -9.45 19.24 1.99
CA ALA A 87 -8.88 18.69 3.22
C ALA A 87 -9.11 19.70 4.36
N ASP A 88 -10.05 19.46 5.27
CA ASP A 88 -10.27 20.32 6.43
C ASP A 88 -9.50 19.84 7.65
N LEU A 89 -9.51 18.51 7.92
CA LEU A 89 -8.80 17.94 9.05
C LEU A 89 -8.15 16.59 8.73
N ILE A 90 -7.07 16.31 9.46
CA ILE A 90 -6.47 14.98 9.54
C ILE A 90 -7.00 14.30 10.81
N LEU A 91 -7.48 13.07 10.65
CA LEU A 91 -7.84 12.15 11.72
C LEU A 91 -6.73 11.11 11.87
N SER A 92 -5.91 11.25 12.91
CA SER A 92 -4.74 10.41 13.12
C SER A 92 -5.07 9.23 14.04
N THR A 93 -4.69 8.01 13.63
CA THR A 93 -4.83 6.80 14.47
C THR A 93 -3.58 6.52 15.30
N ALA A 94 -2.64 7.47 15.42
CA ALA A 94 -1.34 7.27 16.07
C ALA A 94 -1.42 6.79 17.53
N ARG A 95 -2.52 7.08 18.25
CA ARG A 95 -2.76 6.64 19.63
C ARG A 95 -3.44 5.28 19.75
N MET A 96 -4.01 4.76 18.66
CA MET A 96 -4.73 3.49 18.63
C MET A 96 -3.77 2.37 18.17
N THR A 97 -2.91 1.91 19.08
CA THR A 97 -1.76 1.03 18.75
C THR A 97 -1.77 -0.31 19.46
N GLU A 98 -2.86 -0.67 20.14
CA GLU A 98 -2.93 -1.87 20.96
C GLU A 98 -2.99 -3.15 20.10
N ILE A 99 -2.26 -4.17 20.52
CA ILE A 99 -2.45 -5.55 20.08
C ILE A 99 -3.46 -6.14 21.07
N ILE A 100 -4.74 -6.10 20.68
CA ILE A 100 -5.88 -6.39 21.55
C ILE A 100 -5.86 -7.84 22.03
N GLU A 101 -5.49 -8.75 21.12
CA GLU A 101 -5.41 -10.17 21.43
C GLU A 101 -4.49 -10.87 20.43
N HIS A 102 -3.59 -11.70 20.93
CA HIS A 102 -2.82 -12.65 20.14
C HIS A 102 -3.19 -14.06 20.57
N ALA A 103 -4.16 -14.66 19.89
CA ALA A 103 -4.57 -16.05 20.10
C ALA A 103 -3.59 -16.97 19.34
N TRP A 104 -2.37 -17.09 19.88
CA TRP A 104 -1.26 -17.78 19.21
C TRP A 104 -1.54 -19.25 18.91
N ALA A 105 -2.33 -19.94 19.76
CA ALA A 105 -2.75 -21.33 19.51
C ALA A 105 -3.67 -21.46 18.29
N ASP A 106 -4.45 -20.42 17.98
CA ASP A 106 -5.40 -20.37 16.86
C ASP A 106 -4.81 -19.68 15.62
N LEU A 107 -3.55 -19.25 15.68
CA LEU A 107 -2.88 -18.50 14.62
C LEU A 107 -3.66 -17.24 14.18
N THR A 108 -4.18 -16.48 15.14
CA THR A 108 -4.92 -15.25 14.88
C THR A 108 -4.45 -14.10 15.77
N VAL A 109 -4.58 -12.88 15.26
CA VAL A 109 -4.32 -11.64 16.00
C VAL A 109 -5.39 -10.60 15.73
N SER A 110 -5.82 -9.90 16.78
CA SER A 110 -6.69 -8.72 16.72
C SER A 110 -5.88 -7.50 17.15
N VAL A 111 -5.86 -6.46 16.32
CA VAL A 111 -4.97 -5.32 16.48
C VAL A 111 -5.63 -4.02 16.05
N GLU A 112 -5.33 -2.92 16.73
CA GLU A 112 -5.77 -1.58 16.37
C GLU A 112 -5.06 -1.05 15.12
N ALA A 113 -5.75 -0.21 14.36
CA ALA A 113 -5.31 0.28 13.06
C ALA A 113 -4.06 1.15 13.08
N GLY A 114 -3.72 1.79 14.19
CA GLY A 114 -2.53 2.61 14.37
C GLY A 114 -1.28 1.83 14.77
N CYS A 115 -1.39 0.54 15.08
CA CYS A 115 -0.23 -0.30 15.36
C CYS A 115 0.67 -0.40 14.11
N THR A 116 1.99 -0.20 14.27
CA THR A 116 2.93 -0.36 13.15
C THR A 116 3.12 -1.84 12.82
N ILE A 117 3.40 -2.13 11.55
CA ILE A 117 3.63 -3.51 11.10
C ILE A 117 4.86 -4.09 11.80
N GLN A 118 5.92 -3.32 11.99
CA GLN A 118 7.12 -3.78 12.72
C GLN A 118 6.77 -4.21 14.14
N ARG A 119 6.08 -3.37 14.93
CA ARG A 119 5.68 -3.72 16.30
C ARG A 119 4.82 -4.98 16.34
N LEU A 120 3.88 -5.11 15.40
CA LEU A 120 3.06 -6.31 15.28
C LEU A 120 3.94 -7.54 15.03
N GLN A 121 4.84 -7.50 14.04
CA GLN A 121 5.73 -8.61 13.70
C GLN A 121 6.66 -9.00 14.87
N GLU A 122 7.23 -8.03 15.58
CA GLU A 122 8.08 -8.27 16.76
C GLU A 122 7.31 -9.01 17.89
N THR A 123 6.05 -8.64 18.11
CA THR A 123 5.18 -9.33 19.09
C THR A 123 4.85 -10.75 18.66
N LEU A 124 4.49 -10.94 17.38
CA LEU A 124 4.15 -12.26 16.84
C LEU A 124 5.35 -13.21 16.85
N ALA A 125 6.54 -12.69 16.57
CA ALA A 125 7.78 -13.46 16.55
C ALA A 125 8.12 -14.10 17.91
N GLN A 126 7.68 -13.52 19.05
CA GLN A 126 7.86 -14.10 20.38
C GLN A 126 7.21 -15.47 20.53
N HIS A 127 6.22 -15.78 19.69
CA HIS A 127 5.55 -17.08 19.60
C HIS A 127 5.89 -17.86 18.32
N GLY A 128 6.99 -17.49 17.63
CA GLY A 128 7.39 -18.16 16.39
C GLY A 128 6.40 -17.96 15.24
N GLN A 129 5.67 -16.83 15.22
CA GLN A 129 4.64 -16.53 14.23
C GLN A 129 4.91 -15.22 13.50
N ARG A 130 4.27 -15.06 12.36
CA ARG A 130 4.29 -13.84 11.55
C ARG A 130 2.94 -13.56 10.90
N LEU A 131 2.64 -12.30 10.67
CA LEU A 131 1.72 -11.90 9.61
C LEU A 131 2.52 -11.98 8.30
N ALA A 132 2.14 -12.87 7.38
CA ALA A 132 2.89 -13.12 6.15
C ALA A 132 2.69 -11.97 5.14
N LEU A 133 3.18 -10.79 5.50
CA LEU A 133 3.03 -9.53 4.79
C LEU A 133 4.33 -8.73 4.85
N ASP A 134 4.72 -8.15 3.72
CA ASP A 134 5.95 -7.37 3.52
C ASP A 134 5.64 -5.99 2.90
N PRO A 135 4.94 -5.08 3.62
CA PRO A 135 4.64 -3.75 3.12
C PRO A 135 5.88 -2.85 3.14
N LEU A 136 5.83 -1.75 2.38
CA LEU A 136 6.85 -0.69 2.46
C LEU A 136 6.83 -0.03 3.84
N TRP A 137 8.04 0.25 4.37
CA TRP A 137 8.30 1.00 5.61
C TRP A 137 7.53 0.47 6.82
N PRO A 138 7.76 -0.79 7.20
CA PRO A 138 7.03 -1.46 8.28
C PRO A 138 7.19 -0.77 9.65
N GLU A 139 8.29 -0.03 9.85
CA GLU A 139 8.59 0.73 11.08
C GLU A 139 7.64 1.93 11.29
N LYS A 140 7.08 2.49 10.20
CA LYS A 140 6.13 3.61 10.20
C LYS A 140 4.77 3.22 9.65
N GLY A 141 4.72 2.26 8.73
CA GLY A 141 3.50 1.76 8.13
C GLY A 141 2.59 1.11 9.17
N THR A 142 1.37 1.64 9.34
CA THR A 142 0.39 1.12 10.30
C THR A 142 -0.54 0.11 9.65
N VAL A 143 -1.13 -0.77 10.45
CA VAL A 143 -2.11 -1.77 10.01
C VAL A 143 -3.22 -1.16 9.16
N GLY A 144 -3.87 -0.10 9.65
CA GLY A 144 -4.94 0.59 8.90
C GLY A 144 -4.44 1.24 7.61
N GLY A 145 -3.24 1.85 7.62
CA GLY A 145 -2.64 2.48 6.45
C GLY A 145 -2.28 1.46 5.36
N VAL A 146 -1.71 0.32 5.76
CA VAL A 146 -1.34 -0.78 4.85
C VAL A 146 -2.59 -1.43 4.24
N LEU A 147 -3.63 -1.69 5.04
CA LEU A 147 -4.93 -2.18 4.55
C LEU A 147 -5.57 -1.19 3.58
N SER A 148 -5.66 0.09 3.96
CA SER A 148 -6.31 1.12 3.14
C SER A 148 -5.64 1.32 1.78
N THR A 149 -4.33 1.06 1.66
CA THR A 149 -3.57 1.19 0.41
C THR A 149 -3.36 -0.14 -0.32
N ASN A 150 -3.77 -1.27 0.26
CA ASN A 150 -3.52 -2.62 -0.23
C ASN A 150 -2.03 -2.83 -0.59
N ASP A 151 -1.15 -2.35 0.31
CA ASP A 151 0.29 -2.46 0.10
C ASP A 151 0.82 -3.81 0.55
N SER A 152 1.26 -4.61 -0.41
CA SER A 152 1.86 -5.93 -0.21
C SER A 152 3.00 -6.15 -1.19
N GLY A 153 4.02 -6.86 -0.76
CA GLY A 153 5.19 -7.21 -1.56
C GLY A 153 5.15 -8.63 -2.12
N ALA A 154 6.31 -9.28 -2.14
CA ALA A 154 6.50 -10.58 -2.79
C ALA A 154 5.88 -11.75 -2.01
N LEU A 155 5.71 -11.64 -0.67
CA LEU A 155 5.06 -12.67 0.15
C LEU A 155 3.65 -13.04 -0.34
N ARG A 156 2.98 -12.12 -1.03
CA ARG A 156 1.66 -12.39 -1.60
C ARG A 156 1.63 -13.56 -2.58
N LEU A 157 2.76 -13.91 -3.18
CA LEU A 157 2.85 -15.06 -4.07
C LEU A 157 2.51 -16.37 -3.35
N ARG A 158 3.05 -16.56 -2.15
CA ARG A 158 2.89 -17.77 -1.36
C ARG A 158 1.69 -17.74 -0.43
N PHE A 159 1.42 -16.60 0.20
CA PHE A 159 0.46 -16.48 1.30
C PHE A 159 -0.84 -15.76 0.91
N GLY A 160 -0.92 -15.27 -0.32
CA GLY A 160 -2.03 -14.46 -0.79
C GLY A 160 -1.87 -12.97 -0.48
N ALA A 161 -2.81 -12.18 -0.97
CA ALA A 161 -2.85 -10.74 -0.76
C ALA A 161 -3.41 -10.41 0.64
N LEU A 162 -3.41 -9.13 1.01
CA LEU A 162 -4.03 -8.64 2.25
C LEU A 162 -5.48 -9.14 2.43
N ARG A 163 -6.25 -9.22 1.34
CA ARG A 163 -7.63 -9.74 1.33
C ARG A 163 -7.73 -11.21 1.71
N ASP A 164 -6.64 -11.96 1.59
CA ASP A 164 -6.58 -13.38 1.95
C ASP A 164 -6.09 -13.59 3.38
N LEU A 165 -5.40 -12.61 3.96
CA LEU A 165 -4.86 -12.63 5.31
C LEU A 165 -5.83 -12.04 6.35
N ILE A 166 -6.62 -11.02 5.96
CA ILE A 166 -7.58 -10.39 6.85
C ILE A 166 -8.85 -11.25 6.98
N ILE A 167 -9.25 -11.54 8.21
CA ILE A 167 -10.43 -12.36 8.53
C ILE A 167 -11.52 -11.58 9.28
N GLY A 168 -11.23 -10.36 9.69
CA GLY A 168 -12.19 -9.45 10.31
C GLY A 168 -11.72 -8.01 10.32
N ALA A 169 -12.66 -7.07 10.30
CA ALA A 169 -12.39 -5.66 10.44
C ALA A 169 -13.52 -4.93 11.18
N THR A 170 -13.16 -3.87 11.90
CA THR A 170 -14.07 -2.86 12.39
C THR A 170 -13.77 -1.56 11.67
N ILE A 171 -14.79 -0.90 11.14
CA ILE A 171 -14.70 0.38 10.46
C ILE A 171 -15.64 1.40 11.09
N ALA A 172 -15.19 2.65 11.18
CA ALA A 172 -16.00 3.78 11.56
C ALA A 172 -16.49 4.49 10.30
N LEU A 173 -17.80 4.62 10.14
CA LEU A 173 -18.44 5.37 9.06
C LEU A 173 -18.51 6.87 9.41
N PRO A 174 -18.67 7.76 8.41
CA PRO A 174 -18.71 9.21 8.65
C PRO A 174 -19.82 9.69 9.61
N ASP A 175 -20.95 8.99 9.65
CA ASP A 175 -22.08 9.30 10.53
C ASP A 175 -21.86 8.88 12.00
N GLY A 176 -20.72 8.27 12.30
CA GLY A 176 -20.39 7.76 13.61
C GLY A 176 -20.80 6.31 13.86
N THR A 177 -21.29 5.60 12.85
CA THR A 177 -21.62 4.17 12.98
C THR A 177 -20.34 3.33 12.99
N LEU A 178 -20.22 2.40 13.94
CA LEU A 178 -19.23 1.32 13.90
C LEU A 178 -19.83 0.10 13.22
N ALA A 179 -19.20 -0.36 12.15
CA ALA A 179 -19.56 -1.57 11.46
C ALA A 179 -18.44 -2.60 11.59
N SER A 180 -18.78 -3.81 12.04
CA SER A 180 -17.84 -4.92 12.18
C SER A 180 -18.29 -6.10 11.32
N SER A 181 -17.34 -6.75 10.65
CA SER A 181 -17.59 -7.95 9.87
C SER A 181 -16.40 -8.90 9.98
N GLY A 182 -16.69 -10.20 9.93
CA GLY A 182 -15.69 -11.23 10.17
C GLY A 182 -15.44 -11.45 11.66
N GLY A 183 -14.34 -12.13 11.98
CA GLY A 183 -13.96 -12.46 13.35
C GLY A 183 -12.81 -13.47 13.37
N LYS A 184 -12.63 -14.19 14.49
CA LYS A 184 -11.54 -15.16 14.66
C LYS A 184 -11.74 -16.50 13.94
N VAL A 185 -12.76 -16.62 13.08
CA VAL A 185 -13.04 -17.83 12.32
C VAL A 185 -12.58 -17.67 10.87
N VAL A 186 -11.91 -18.67 10.33
CA VAL A 186 -11.35 -18.64 8.97
C VAL A 186 -12.45 -18.58 7.89
N LYS A 187 -13.65 -19.07 8.19
CA LYS A 187 -14.78 -19.04 7.26
C LYS A 187 -15.97 -18.32 7.91
N ASN A 188 -16.22 -17.11 7.45
CA ASN A 188 -17.45 -16.37 7.74
C ASN A 188 -18.35 -16.42 6.51
N VAL A 189 -19.54 -17.01 6.64
CA VAL A 189 -20.54 -17.17 5.56
C VAL A 189 -21.74 -16.25 5.74
N ALA A 190 -21.78 -15.47 6.82
CA ALA A 190 -22.87 -14.57 7.14
C ALA A 190 -22.44 -13.10 6.95
N GLY A 191 -23.25 -12.33 6.25
CA GLY A 191 -23.07 -10.90 6.06
C GLY A 191 -22.12 -10.52 4.90
N TYR A 192 -21.93 -9.22 4.72
CA TYR A 192 -21.04 -8.67 3.70
C TYR A 192 -19.57 -8.75 4.13
N ASP A 193 -18.67 -8.97 3.18
CA ASP A 193 -17.24 -9.02 3.40
C ASP A 193 -16.65 -7.59 3.44
N LEU A 194 -16.92 -6.86 4.52
CA LEU A 194 -16.39 -5.51 4.72
C LEU A 194 -14.85 -5.47 4.72
N PRO A 195 -14.12 -6.43 5.34
CA PRO A 195 -12.67 -6.46 5.27
C PRO A 195 -12.13 -6.35 3.85
N LYS A 196 -12.68 -7.12 2.90
CA LYS A 196 -12.25 -7.09 1.51
C LYS A 196 -12.70 -5.83 0.78
N LEU A 197 -13.87 -5.27 1.14
CA LEU A 197 -14.37 -4.04 0.54
C LEU A 197 -13.49 -2.83 0.87
N VAL A 198 -13.05 -2.68 2.13
CA VAL A 198 -12.26 -1.54 2.58
C VAL A 198 -10.77 -1.66 2.30
N THR A 199 -10.29 -2.88 2.01
CA THR A 199 -8.90 -3.12 1.63
C THR A 199 -8.59 -2.51 0.27
N GLY A 200 -7.72 -1.51 0.25
CA GLY A 200 -7.35 -0.76 -0.96
C GLY A 200 -8.27 0.39 -1.32
N ALA A 201 -9.27 0.71 -0.47
CA ALA A 201 -10.21 1.81 -0.72
C ALA A 201 -9.69 3.20 -0.34
N LEU A 202 -8.41 3.36 0.03
CA LEU A 202 -7.80 4.61 0.51
C LEU A 202 -8.61 5.33 1.61
N ALA A 203 -9.28 4.57 2.48
CA ALA A 203 -10.17 5.08 3.52
C ALA A 203 -11.28 6.01 3.01
N THR A 204 -11.71 5.87 1.75
CA THR A 204 -12.84 6.65 1.20
C THR A 204 -14.20 6.11 1.62
N LEU A 205 -14.28 4.87 2.09
CA LEU A 205 -15.53 4.20 2.48
C LEU A 205 -15.76 4.17 3.99
N GLY A 206 -14.71 4.30 4.78
CA GLY A 206 -14.71 4.23 6.24
C GLY A 206 -13.29 4.26 6.78
N VAL A 207 -13.14 4.57 8.07
CA VAL A 207 -11.87 4.54 8.77
C VAL A 207 -11.73 3.17 9.46
N ILE A 208 -10.72 2.39 9.08
CA ILE A 208 -10.42 1.13 9.76
C ILE A 208 -9.93 1.47 11.17
N THR A 209 -10.57 0.91 12.19
CA THR A 209 -10.19 1.09 13.60
C THR A 209 -9.51 -0.17 14.15
N ARG A 210 -9.92 -1.35 13.67
CA ARG A 210 -9.41 -2.65 14.12
C ARG A 210 -9.37 -3.63 12.97
N ALA A 211 -8.39 -4.54 12.98
CA ALA A 211 -8.28 -5.64 12.04
C ALA A 211 -8.00 -6.96 12.78
N VAL A 212 -8.49 -8.06 12.22
CA VAL A 212 -8.19 -9.42 12.66
C VAL A 212 -7.53 -10.15 11.49
N PHE A 213 -6.37 -10.76 11.76
CA PHE A 213 -5.60 -11.49 10.76
C PHE A 213 -5.41 -12.95 11.14
N ARG A 214 -5.31 -13.80 10.12
CA ARG A 214 -4.71 -15.11 10.25
C ARG A 214 -3.20 -15.01 10.17
N LEU A 215 -2.51 -15.86 10.92
CA LEU A 215 -1.06 -15.86 11.03
C LEU A 215 -0.47 -17.12 10.39
N HIS A 216 0.85 -17.08 10.20
CA HIS A 216 1.64 -18.19 9.72
C HIS A 216 2.84 -18.40 10.65
N PRO A 217 3.36 -19.63 10.77
CA PRO A 217 4.60 -19.86 11.50
C PRO A 217 5.79 -19.15 10.82
N LEU A 218 6.76 -18.74 11.61
CA LEU A 218 8.06 -18.34 11.10
C LEU A 218 8.78 -19.56 10.51
N PRO A 219 9.54 -19.40 9.42
CA PRO A 219 10.34 -20.48 8.86
C PRO A 219 11.48 -20.86 9.81
N LEU A 220 11.83 -22.14 9.85
CA LEU A 220 12.99 -22.61 10.60
C LEU A 220 14.30 -22.19 9.92
N ASN A 221 14.38 -22.38 8.62
CA ASN A 221 15.52 -22.02 7.79
C ASN A 221 15.04 -21.41 6.48
N SER A 222 15.93 -20.62 5.83
CA SER A 222 15.70 -20.06 4.51
C SER A 222 17.00 -20.01 3.71
N ARG A 223 16.89 -20.08 2.37
CA ARG A 223 18.00 -19.86 1.43
C ARG A 223 17.53 -18.97 0.29
N SER A 224 18.37 -18.03 -0.10
CA SER A 224 18.12 -17.08 -1.18
C SER A 224 19.14 -17.25 -2.30
N PHE A 225 18.65 -17.18 -3.54
CA PHE A 225 19.50 -17.29 -4.73
C PHE A 225 19.16 -16.18 -5.71
N SER A 226 20.20 -15.70 -6.41
CA SER A 226 20.09 -14.80 -7.56
C SER A 226 20.41 -15.57 -8.83
N VAL A 227 19.56 -15.42 -9.83
CA VAL A 227 19.69 -16.02 -11.17
C VAL A 227 19.82 -14.89 -12.17
N SER A 228 21.00 -14.79 -12.81
CA SER A 228 21.28 -13.76 -13.83
C SER A 228 20.76 -14.23 -15.20
N ALA A 229 20.10 -13.32 -15.92
CA ALA A 229 19.66 -13.54 -17.29
C ALA A 229 20.31 -12.50 -18.22
N VAL A 230 20.40 -12.81 -19.52
CA VAL A 230 20.99 -11.89 -20.49
C VAL A 230 20.01 -10.78 -20.88
N ASN A 231 18.70 -11.10 -20.91
CA ASN A 231 17.66 -10.19 -21.35
C ASN A 231 16.28 -10.52 -20.72
N ALA A 232 15.27 -9.76 -21.07
CA ALA A 232 13.90 -9.92 -20.56
C ALA A 232 13.25 -11.23 -21.06
N GLU A 233 13.56 -11.69 -22.26
CA GLU A 233 13.05 -12.96 -22.82
C GLU A 233 13.51 -14.16 -21.97
N GLU A 234 14.80 -14.24 -21.64
CA GLU A 234 15.33 -15.30 -20.79
C GLU A 234 14.75 -15.22 -19.37
N THR A 235 14.59 -14.01 -18.83
CA THR A 235 13.94 -13.81 -17.54
C THR A 235 12.49 -14.30 -17.56
N GLN A 236 11.72 -14.00 -18.60
CA GLN A 236 10.34 -14.48 -18.73
C GLN A 236 10.30 -16.01 -18.79
N LYS A 237 11.16 -16.64 -19.63
CA LYS A 237 11.27 -18.10 -19.72
C LYS A 237 11.58 -18.72 -18.37
N PHE A 238 12.52 -18.13 -17.62
CA PHE A 238 12.88 -18.59 -16.27
C PHE A 238 11.71 -18.47 -15.30
N VAL A 239 11.04 -17.29 -15.23
CA VAL A 239 9.90 -17.04 -14.34
C VAL A 239 8.77 -18.03 -14.63
N LEU A 240 8.41 -18.25 -15.89
CA LEU A 240 7.35 -19.18 -16.27
C LEU A 240 7.76 -20.63 -15.94
N ALA A 241 9.01 -21.01 -16.20
CA ALA A 241 9.52 -22.33 -15.84
C ALA A 241 9.49 -22.59 -14.34
N VAL A 242 9.79 -21.57 -13.50
CA VAL A 242 9.65 -21.66 -12.04
C VAL A 242 8.18 -21.86 -11.65
N GLN A 243 7.25 -21.11 -12.24
CA GLN A 243 5.81 -21.24 -11.96
C GLN A 243 5.25 -22.61 -12.35
N ASP A 244 5.71 -23.18 -13.46
CA ASP A 244 5.29 -24.52 -13.94
C ASP A 244 6.01 -25.67 -13.20
N SER A 245 7.04 -25.35 -12.41
CA SER A 245 7.84 -26.32 -11.69
C SER A 245 7.21 -26.76 -10.37
N LYS A 246 7.88 -27.71 -9.68
CA LYS A 246 7.56 -28.11 -8.30
C LYS A 246 8.36 -27.32 -7.25
N LEU A 247 9.01 -26.20 -7.63
CA LEU A 247 9.72 -25.36 -6.70
C LEU A 247 8.74 -24.69 -5.72
N ALA A 248 8.96 -24.88 -4.42
CA ALA A 248 8.13 -24.34 -3.35
C ALA A 248 8.71 -23.02 -2.81
N HIS A 249 8.92 -22.07 -3.72
CA HIS A 249 9.48 -20.77 -3.38
C HIS A 249 8.50 -19.91 -2.59
N THR A 250 9.01 -19.10 -1.67
CA THR A 250 8.26 -18.13 -0.87
C THR A 250 8.25 -16.76 -1.54
N PHE A 251 9.39 -16.36 -2.10
CA PHE A 251 9.55 -15.13 -2.87
C PHE A 251 10.10 -15.45 -4.25
N LEU A 252 9.68 -14.67 -5.22
CA LEU A 252 10.33 -14.53 -6.51
C LEU A 252 10.13 -13.09 -6.99
N GLN A 253 11.22 -12.45 -7.36
CA GLN A 253 11.22 -11.09 -7.91
C GLN A 253 12.27 -10.98 -9.01
N SER A 254 12.03 -10.14 -10.01
CA SER A 254 12.97 -9.87 -11.10
C SER A 254 13.24 -8.38 -11.19
N HIS A 255 14.51 -8.04 -11.35
CA HIS A 255 15.02 -6.67 -11.45
C HIS A 255 15.40 -6.37 -12.88
N PHE A 256 15.01 -5.19 -13.35
CA PHE A 256 15.37 -4.67 -14.67
C PHE A 256 15.77 -3.22 -14.54
N SER A 257 16.74 -2.78 -15.32
CA SER A 257 17.19 -1.39 -15.38
C SER A 257 17.81 -1.05 -16.74
N ASP A 258 18.04 0.25 -16.94
CA ASP A 258 18.75 0.75 -18.12
C ASP A 258 20.29 0.55 -18.07
N ASP A 259 20.83 0.14 -16.92
CA ASP A 259 22.28 0.11 -16.66
C ASP A 259 22.83 -1.27 -16.27
N ALA A 260 21.99 -2.30 -16.14
CA ALA A 260 22.41 -3.63 -15.75
C ALA A 260 21.57 -4.75 -16.41
N PRO A 261 22.14 -5.93 -16.64
CA PRO A 261 21.36 -7.10 -17.08
C PRO A 261 20.35 -7.52 -16.02
N PRO A 262 19.25 -8.19 -16.42
CA PRO A 262 18.23 -8.65 -15.50
C PRO A 262 18.75 -9.69 -14.50
N VAL A 263 18.20 -9.62 -13.27
CA VAL A 263 18.45 -10.61 -12.22
C VAL A 263 17.13 -11.02 -11.59
N SER A 264 16.93 -12.31 -11.38
CA SER A 264 15.78 -12.84 -10.63
C SER A 264 16.24 -13.41 -9.30
N ASP A 265 15.62 -12.96 -8.21
CA ASP A 265 15.92 -13.44 -6.86
C ASP A 265 14.80 -14.33 -6.36
N ILE A 266 15.17 -15.48 -5.80
CA ILE A 266 14.26 -16.50 -5.30
C ILE A 266 14.62 -16.89 -3.87
N LEU A 267 13.59 -17.00 -3.01
CA LEU A 267 13.71 -17.43 -1.61
C LEU A 267 12.96 -18.73 -1.40
N PHE A 268 13.60 -19.66 -0.73
CA PHE A 268 13.00 -20.88 -0.20
C PHE A 268 12.99 -20.87 1.30
N GLU A 269 11.91 -21.34 1.90
CA GLU A 269 11.74 -21.54 3.34
C GLU A 269 11.41 -23.01 3.62
N GLY A 270 12.01 -23.61 4.67
CA GLY A 270 11.71 -24.99 5.01
C GLY A 270 12.75 -25.68 5.90
N THR A 271 12.80 -27.00 5.79
CA THR A 271 13.83 -27.82 6.46
C THR A 271 15.13 -27.83 5.65
N GLU A 272 16.24 -28.09 6.31
CA GLU A 272 17.57 -28.09 5.65
C GLU A 272 17.64 -29.06 4.45
N ALA A 273 17.10 -30.28 4.61
CA ALA A 273 17.03 -31.25 3.53
C ALA A 273 16.13 -30.77 2.37
N GLY A 274 15.00 -30.12 2.68
CA GLY A 274 14.11 -29.54 1.70
C GLY A 274 14.79 -28.41 0.93
N LEU A 275 15.53 -27.51 1.61
CA LEU A 275 16.24 -26.42 0.97
C LEU A 275 17.35 -26.92 0.03
N ALA A 276 18.09 -27.97 0.41
CA ALA A 276 19.10 -28.57 -0.47
C ALA A 276 18.47 -29.19 -1.75
N ALA A 277 17.31 -29.82 -1.63
CA ALA A 277 16.58 -30.35 -2.77
C ALA A 277 16.05 -29.24 -3.70
N GLN A 278 15.52 -28.13 -3.13
CA GLN A 278 15.06 -26.96 -3.88
C GLN A 278 16.23 -26.29 -4.63
N GLU A 279 17.38 -26.14 -3.98
CA GLU A 279 18.58 -25.59 -4.62
C GLU A 279 19.01 -26.44 -5.82
N THR A 280 19.08 -27.79 -5.66
CA THR A 280 19.43 -28.71 -6.73
C THR A 280 18.47 -28.57 -7.92
N GLN A 281 17.17 -28.51 -7.66
CA GLN A 281 16.15 -28.33 -8.69
C GLN A 281 16.25 -26.96 -9.36
N LEU A 282 16.48 -25.89 -8.59
CA LEU A 282 16.67 -24.54 -9.13
C LEU A 282 17.86 -24.50 -10.10
N ARG A 283 19.02 -25.04 -9.70
CA ARG A 283 20.22 -25.09 -10.57
C ARG A 283 19.98 -25.88 -11.85
N SER A 284 19.22 -26.97 -11.78
CA SER A 284 18.80 -27.72 -12.95
C SER A 284 17.86 -26.92 -13.87
N LEU A 285 16.92 -26.17 -13.30
CA LEU A 285 15.96 -25.36 -14.05
C LEU A 285 16.60 -24.13 -14.70
N ALA A 286 17.55 -23.50 -14.01
CA ALA A 286 18.28 -22.33 -14.51
C ALA A 286 19.21 -22.64 -15.67
N ALA A 287 19.50 -23.94 -15.94
CA ALA A 287 20.28 -24.43 -17.06
C ALA A 287 21.64 -23.70 -17.24
N LEU A 288 21.73 -22.77 -18.19
CA LEU A 288 22.94 -22.02 -18.51
C LEU A 288 23.09 -20.71 -17.75
N ALA A 289 22.06 -20.29 -16.99
CA ALA A 289 22.11 -19.07 -16.22
C ALA A 289 23.02 -19.22 -15.00
N SER A 290 23.69 -18.14 -14.61
CA SER A 290 24.50 -18.11 -13.39
C SER A 290 23.60 -18.08 -12.16
N VAL A 291 23.77 -19.04 -11.25
CA VAL A 291 23.05 -19.11 -9.97
C VAL A 291 24.04 -18.89 -8.84
N SER A 292 23.87 -17.82 -8.09
CA SER A 292 24.65 -17.45 -6.91
C SER A 292 23.75 -17.31 -5.67
N GLU A 293 24.34 -17.29 -4.49
CA GLU A 293 23.61 -16.89 -3.27
C GLU A 293 23.21 -15.41 -3.36
N ALA A 294 21.99 -15.11 -3.00
CA ALA A 294 21.50 -13.74 -2.95
C ALA A 294 21.80 -13.10 -1.58
N PRO A 295 22.29 -11.86 -1.53
CA PRO A 295 22.46 -11.15 -0.27
C PRO A 295 21.09 -10.84 0.36
N THR A 296 21.06 -10.71 1.70
CA THR A 296 19.81 -10.39 2.43
C THR A 296 19.20 -9.04 2.03
N SER A 297 20.03 -8.10 1.58
CA SER A 297 19.59 -6.79 1.07
C SER A 297 18.71 -6.88 -0.18
N THR A 298 18.76 -7.98 -0.92
CA THR A 298 17.91 -8.23 -2.10
C THR A 298 16.43 -8.04 -1.80
N TRP A 299 15.99 -8.37 -0.58
CA TRP A 299 14.57 -8.28 -0.20
C TRP A 299 14.11 -6.87 0.16
N THR A 300 15.03 -5.88 0.22
CA THR A 300 14.71 -4.45 0.37
C THR A 300 14.55 -3.73 -0.97
N ALA A 301 14.69 -4.41 -2.10
CA ALA A 301 14.70 -3.81 -3.44
C ALA A 301 13.46 -2.95 -3.75
N ARG A 302 12.29 -3.28 -3.21
CA ARG A 302 11.10 -2.44 -3.38
C ARG A 302 11.23 -1.10 -2.66
N GLU A 303 11.87 -1.06 -1.48
CA GLU A 303 12.17 0.18 -0.75
C GLU A 303 13.25 1.00 -1.48
N GLU A 304 14.22 0.33 -2.11
CA GLU A 304 15.27 0.99 -2.89
C GLU A 304 14.71 1.76 -4.10
N LEU A 305 13.59 1.34 -4.67
CA LEU A 305 12.90 2.13 -5.70
C LEU A 305 12.43 3.50 -5.18
N TRP A 306 12.20 3.63 -3.87
CA TRP A 306 11.80 4.88 -3.21
C TRP A 306 12.98 5.65 -2.61
N ALA A 307 14.18 5.11 -2.64
CA ALA A 307 15.39 5.77 -2.16
C ALA A 307 15.96 6.69 -3.26
N PHE A 308 15.23 7.70 -3.66
CA PHE A 308 15.65 8.70 -4.64
C PHE A 308 16.10 10.00 -3.97
N SER A 309 17.13 10.63 -4.53
CA SER A 309 17.71 11.88 -4.02
C SER A 309 16.90 13.11 -4.38
N ASP A 310 16.18 13.09 -5.52
CA ASP A 310 15.41 14.21 -6.02
C ASP A 310 13.96 13.80 -6.34
N PRO A 311 13.01 14.08 -5.42
CA PRO A 311 11.59 13.87 -5.67
C PRO A 311 11.02 14.66 -6.84
N ALA A 312 11.66 15.78 -7.19
CA ALA A 312 11.19 16.65 -8.28
C ALA A 312 11.52 16.12 -9.67
N SER A 313 12.38 15.12 -9.77
CA SER A 313 12.77 14.46 -11.02
C SER A 313 12.42 12.98 -11.07
N THR A 314 11.62 12.46 -10.11
CA THR A 314 11.31 11.03 -9.99
C THR A 314 9.81 10.78 -10.07
N ALA A 315 9.41 9.71 -10.76
CA ALA A 315 8.08 9.16 -10.71
C ALA A 315 8.15 7.67 -10.35
N ILE A 316 7.19 7.21 -9.52
CA ILE A 316 6.99 5.80 -9.20
C ILE A 316 5.60 5.39 -9.65
N ALA A 317 5.53 4.33 -10.42
CA ALA A 317 4.27 3.72 -10.83
C ALA A 317 4.23 2.24 -10.42
N LYS A 318 3.02 1.75 -10.16
CA LYS A 318 2.72 0.34 -10.02
C LYS A 318 1.95 -0.09 -11.25
N PHE A 319 2.34 -1.20 -11.86
CA PHE A 319 1.62 -1.76 -12.99
C PHE A 319 1.20 -3.21 -12.73
N SER A 320 0.21 -3.66 -13.48
CA SER A 320 -0.24 -5.05 -13.48
C SER A 320 -0.39 -5.52 -14.91
N ILE A 321 0.15 -6.71 -15.20
CA ILE A 321 0.14 -7.35 -16.51
C ILE A 321 -0.11 -8.85 -16.36
N LEU A 322 -0.39 -9.55 -17.43
CA LEU A 322 -0.26 -11.01 -17.46
C LEU A 322 1.22 -11.40 -17.42
N PRO A 323 1.63 -12.40 -16.63
CA PRO A 323 3.04 -12.83 -16.53
C PRO A 323 3.70 -13.16 -17.87
N VAL A 324 2.93 -13.67 -18.83
CA VAL A 324 3.38 -13.97 -20.21
C VAL A 324 3.74 -12.72 -21.03
N ASN A 325 3.37 -11.53 -20.57
CA ASN A 325 3.67 -10.25 -21.22
C ASN A 325 4.90 -9.55 -20.59
N LEU A 326 5.67 -10.22 -19.72
CA LEU A 326 6.81 -9.61 -19.04
C LEU A 326 7.83 -9.05 -20.03
N GLU A 327 8.31 -9.85 -20.97
CA GLU A 327 9.29 -9.45 -22.00
C GLU A 327 8.81 -8.21 -22.76
N ARG A 328 7.63 -8.30 -23.36
CA ARG A 328 7.02 -7.19 -24.11
C ARG A 328 6.87 -5.92 -23.26
N THR A 329 6.51 -6.07 -21.98
CA THR A 329 6.37 -4.94 -21.08
C THR A 329 7.72 -4.27 -20.79
N MET A 330 8.80 -5.06 -20.62
CA MET A 330 10.14 -4.51 -20.42
C MET A 330 10.64 -3.79 -21.66
N GLU A 331 10.35 -4.31 -22.86
CA GLU A 331 10.66 -3.62 -24.12
C GLU A 331 9.90 -2.29 -24.24
N LEU A 332 8.60 -2.26 -23.88
CA LEU A 332 7.80 -1.03 -23.84
C LEU A 332 8.36 0.01 -22.87
N VAL A 333 8.75 -0.42 -21.66
CA VAL A 333 9.38 0.45 -20.66
C VAL A 333 10.67 1.03 -21.19
N ALA A 334 11.57 0.18 -21.72
CA ALA A 334 12.85 0.62 -22.28
C ALA A 334 12.67 1.57 -23.48
N HIS A 335 11.77 1.25 -24.40
CA HIS A 335 11.45 2.10 -25.56
C HIS A 335 10.91 3.46 -25.13
N SER A 336 9.90 3.48 -24.23
CA SER A 336 9.30 4.71 -23.74
C SER A 336 10.31 5.57 -22.96
N ALA A 337 11.12 4.96 -22.09
CA ALA A 337 12.14 5.67 -21.34
C ALA A 337 13.19 6.30 -22.25
N ASN A 338 13.68 5.55 -23.25
CA ASN A 338 14.65 6.05 -24.23
C ASN A 338 14.07 7.21 -25.06
N ALA A 339 12.85 7.09 -25.56
CA ALA A 339 12.19 8.14 -26.34
C ALA A 339 12.04 9.46 -25.56
N HIS A 340 11.94 9.40 -24.24
CA HIS A 340 11.79 10.54 -23.35
C HIS A 340 13.07 10.91 -22.61
N GLN A 341 14.20 10.25 -22.89
CA GLN A 341 15.51 10.45 -22.23
C GLN A 341 15.44 10.29 -20.71
N LEU A 342 14.80 9.22 -20.25
CA LEU A 342 14.62 8.88 -18.85
C LEU A 342 15.49 7.69 -18.47
N ARG A 343 15.99 7.70 -17.22
CA ARG A 343 16.50 6.51 -16.56
C ARG A 343 15.32 5.71 -15.99
N TRP A 344 15.49 4.39 -15.89
CA TRP A 344 14.42 3.54 -15.37
C TRP A 344 14.92 2.34 -14.59
N LYS A 345 14.11 1.93 -13.62
CA LYS A 345 14.25 0.67 -12.88
C LYS A 345 12.88 0.03 -12.71
N VAL A 346 12.85 -1.29 -12.83
CA VAL A 346 11.63 -2.09 -12.60
C VAL A 346 11.94 -3.21 -11.62
N LEU A 347 11.04 -3.42 -10.68
CA LEU A 347 10.93 -4.61 -9.87
C LEU A 347 9.62 -5.32 -10.23
N MET A 348 9.71 -6.58 -10.64
CA MET A 348 8.57 -7.36 -11.12
C MET A 348 8.38 -8.63 -10.28
N TYR A 349 7.14 -8.95 -9.95
CA TYR A 349 6.76 -10.22 -9.32
C TYR A 349 6.11 -11.17 -10.34
N PRO A 350 6.22 -12.48 -10.16
CA PRO A 350 5.65 -13.46 -11.11
C PRO A 350 4.11 -13.44 -11.16
N THR A 351 3.47 -12.75 -10.21
CA THR A 351 2.02 -12.48 -10.24
C THR A 351 1.59 -11.45 -11.29
N GLY A 352 2.53 -10.90 -12.07
CA GLY A 352 2.27 -9.84 -13.04
C GLY A 352 2.27 -8.42 -12.44
N ILE A 353 2.54 -8.27 -11.15
CA ILE A 353 2.63 -6.96 -10.51
C ILE A 353 4.06 -6.47 -10.54
N GLY A 354 4.26 -5.23 -10.99
CA GLY A 354 5.55 -4.57 -11.01
C GLY A 354 5.51 -3.14 -10.49
N TRP A 355 6.68 -2.64 -10.12
CA TRP A 355 6.93 -1.24 -9.77
C TRP A 355 7.96 -0.67 -10.72
N LEU A 356 7.64 0.47 -11.27
CA LEU A 356 8.48 1.22 -12.19
C LEU A 356 8.93 2.52 -11.52
N ARG A 357 10.23 2.78 -11.51
CA ARG A 357 10.83 4.08 -11.22
C ARG A 357 11.31 4.69 -12.53
N LEU A 358 10.91 5.94 -12.79
CA LEU A 358 11.41 6.77 -13.88
C LEU A 358 12.08 8.01 -13.31
N GLU A 359 13.22 8.39 -13.88
CA GLU A 359 13.96 9.59 -13.47
C GLU A 359 14.27 10.48 -14.68
N GLY A 360 13.98 11.78 -14.54
CA GLY A 360 14.25 12.80 -15.53
C GLY A 360 13.36 14.03 -15.42
N LYS A 361 13.21 14.80 -16.48
CA LYS A 361 12.42 16.03 -16.47
C LYS A 361 10.92 15.75 -16.29
N ALA A 362 10.21 16.57 -15.51
CA ALA A 362 8.80 16.38 -15.21
C ALA A 362 7.90 16.27 -16.45
N SER A 363 8.19 17.01 -17.53
CA SER A 363 7.47 16.90 -18.80
C SER A 363 7.70 15.55 -19.50
N SER A 364 8.93 15.04 -19.47
CA SER A 364 9.32 13.74 -20.01
C SER A 364 8.67 12.60 -19.23
N LEU A 365 8.67 12.69 -17.88
CA LEU A 365 8.00 11.72 -17.01
C LEU A 365 6.52 11.60 -17.35
N ARG A 366 5.81 12.73 -17.52
CA ARG A 366 4.40 12.72 -17.91
C ARG A 366 4.17 12.02 -19.24
N GLY A 367 4.95 12.36 -20.27
CA GLY A 367 4.85 11.76 -21.60
C GLY A 367 5.04 10.25 -21.58
N ALA A 368 6.10 9.79 -20.90
CA ALA A 368 6.38 8.36 -20.76
C ALA A 368 5.27 7.61 -20.01
N LEU A 369 4.78 8.16 -18.88
CA LEU A 369 3.70 7.53 -18.11
C LEU A 369 2.39 7.46 -18.90
N GLN A 370 2.07 8.48 -19.72
CA GLN A 370 0.88 8.45 -20.58
C GLN A 370 1.00 7.38 -21.67
N ALA A 371 2.14 7.31 -22.35
CA ALA A 371 2.39 6.32 -23.38
C ALA A 371 2.34 4.89 -22.81
N LEU A 372 3.05 4.64 -21.71
CA LEU A 372 3.06 3.34 -21.05
C LEU A 372 1.66 2.91 -20.58
N ARG A 373 0.87 3.84 -20.02
CA ARG A 373 -0.49 3.54 -19.59
C ARG A 373 -1.37 3.12 -20.76
N SER A 374 -1.34 3.88 -21.87
CA SER A 374 -2.13 3.56 -23.06
C SER A 374 -1.80 2.16 -23.58
N GLU A 375 -0.51 1.85 -23.72
CA GLU A 375 -0.06 0.55 -24.23
C GLU A 375 -0.41 -0.62 -23.28
N LEU A 376 -0.38 -0.38 -21.96
CA LEU A 376 -0.76 -1.39 -20.98
C LEU A 376 -2.29 -1.61 -20.94
N ASP A 377 -3.07 -0.52 -21.01
CA ASP A 377 -4.55 -0.60 -21.08
C ASP A 377 -4.98 -1.43 -22.31
N ASP A 378 -4.33 -1.26 -23.47
CA ASP A 378 -4.58 -2.03 -24.69
C ASP A 378 -4.23 -3.54 -24.56
N GLN A 379 -3.52 -3.93 -23.51
CA GLN A 379 -3.11 -5.30 -23.21
C GLN A 379 -3.82 -5.88 -21.97
N ASP A 380 -4.97 -5.35 -21.57
CA ASP A 380 -5.67 -5.71 -20.35
C ASP A 380 -4.82 -5.53 -19.07
N GLY A 381 -3.80 -4.69 -19.14
CA GLY A 381 -2.97 -4.29 -18.01
C GLY A 381 -3.49 -3.05 -17.32
N SER A 382 -2.70 -2.51 -16.41
CA SER A 382 -2.98 -1.22 -15.75
C SER A 382 -1.72 -0.56 -15.24
N LEU A 383 -1.72 0.78 -15.15
CA LEU A 383 -0.63 1.55 -14.55
C LEU A 383 -1.20 2.63 -13.62
N VAL A 384 -0.83 2.54 -12.33
CA VAL A 384 -1.22 3.48 -11.28
C VAL A 384 0.02 4.25 -10.82
N VAL A 385 -0.04 5.58 -10.83
CA VAL A 385 1.07 6.43 -10.38
C VAL A 385 1.00 6.64 -8.88
N LEU A 386 2.05 6.22 -8.16
CA LEU A 386 2.14 6.29 -6.70
C LEU A 386 2.91 7.53 -6.23
N HIS A 387 3.91 7.96 -7.02
CA HIS A 387 4.67 9.19 -6.77
C HIS A 387 4.91 9.94 -8.08
N ARG A 388 4.81 11.26 -8.03
CA ARG A 388 5.09 12.16 -9.14
C ARG A 388 5.63 13.49 -8.62
N PRO A 389 6.45 14.21 -9.41
CA PRO A 389 6.87 15.55 -9.06
C PRO A 389 5.70 16.51 -8.85
N ASP A 390 5.77 17.37 -7.84
CA ASP A 390 4.72 18.39 -7.57
C ASP A 390 4.48 19.32 -8.77
N LYS A 391 5.55 19.61 -9.53
CA LYS A 391 5.51 20.46 -10.73
C LYS A 391 5.03 19.73 -12.00
N MET A 392 4.77 18.42 -11.93
CA MET A 392 4.21 17.70 -13.06
C MET A 392 2.78 18.19 -13.32
N PRO A 393 2.42 18.56 -14.58
CA PRO A 393 1.04 18.95 -14.88
C PRO A 393 0.03 17.90 -14.43
N ALA A 394 -1.21 18.34 -14.16
CA ALA A 394 -2.27 17.46 -13.65
C ALA A 394 -2.30 16.11 -14.37
N PHE A 395 -2.22 15.04 -13.59
CA PHE A 395 -2.17 13.65 -14.05
C PHE A 395 -3.02 12.80 -13.13
N ASP A 396 -4.00 12.08 -13.68
CA ASP A 396 -4.79 11.13 -12.89
C ASP A 396 -3.91 9.95 -12.46
N ALA A 397 -3.88 9.68 -11.15
CA ALA A 397 -3.05 8.62 -10.60
C ALA A 397 -3.50 7.22 -11.05
N TRP A 398 -4.81 7.04 -11.25
CA TRP A 398 -5.44 5.73 -11.45
C TRP A 398 -5.52 5.27 -12.91
N GLY A 399 -5.71 6.21 -13.85
CA GLY A 399 -5.97 5.92 -15.24
C GLY A 399 -7.45 5.68 -15.53
N THR A 400 -7.71 4.90 -16.59
CA THR A 400 -9.07 4.65 -17.08
C THR A 400 -9.87 3.86 -16.06
N ALA A 401 -11.02 4.40 -15.66
CA ALA A 401 -11.94 3.69 -14.79
C ALA A 401 -12.71 2.63 -15.60
N GLY A 402 -12.71 1.39 -15.11
CA GLY A 402 -13.44 0.30 -15.76
C GLY A 402 -14.95 0.32 -15.48
N ASP A 403 -15.65 -0.69 -15.96
CA ASP A 403 -17.11 -0.83 -15.90
C ASP A 403 -17.69 -0.83 -14.49
N ALA A 404 -16.88 -1.20 -13.49
CA ALA A 404 -17.27 -1.21 -12.08
C ALA A 404 -17.45 0.18 -11.45
N LEU A 405 -17.05 1.28 -12.12
CA LEU A 405 -17.08 2.62 -11.55
C LEU A 405 -18.47 3.05 -11.05
N SER A 406 -19.52 2.74 -11.78
CA SER A 406 -20.90 3.08 -11.38
C SER A 406 -21.28 2.40 -10.06
N LEU A 407 -20.93 1.13 -9.90
CA LEU A 407 -21.12 0.38 -8.67
C LEU A 407 -20.28 0.97 -7.53
N MET A 408 -19.00 1.28 -7.77
CA MET A 408 -18.11 1.88 -6.77
C MET A 408 -18.66 3.23 -6.26
N LYS A 409 -19.18 4.08 -7.16
CA LYS A 409 -19.84 5.33 -6.79
C LYS A 409 -21.11 5.11 -5.96
N SER A 410 -21.91 4.10 -6.30
CA SER A 410 -23.11 3.75 -5.53
C SER A 410 -22.75 3.28 -4.13
N VAL A 411 -21.71 2.45 -3.96
CA VAL A 411 -21.19 2.02 -2.65
C VAL A 411 -20.70 3.22 -1.85
N LYS A 412 -19.90 4.12 -2.46
CA LYS A 412 -19.44 5.35 -1.81
C LYS A 412 -20.63 6.20 -1.33
N GLN A 413 -21.63 6.40 -2.19
CA GLN A 413 -22.82 7.19 -1.85
C GLN A 413 -23.63 6.60 -0.69
N GLN A 414 -23.63 5.28 -0.53
CA GLN A 414 -24.31 4.60 0.59
C GLN A 414 -23.55 4.74 1.91
N LEU A 415 -22.21 4.62 1.87
CA LEU A 415 -21.39 4.61 3.08
C LEU A 415 -20.94 6.02 3.50
N ASP A 416 -20.80 6.94 2.56
CA ASP A 416 -20.38 8.33 2.80
C ASP A 416 -21.13 9.32 1.89
N PRO A 417 -22.46 9.52 2.10
CA PRO A 417 -23.30 10.33 1.23
C PRO A 417 -22.90 11.82 1.16
N LYS A 418 -22.20 12.33 2.16
CA LYS A 418 -21.71 13.73 2.21
C LYS A 418 -20.30 13.89 1.66
N ASN A 419 -19.67 12.80 1.21
CA ASN A 419 -18.29 12.79 0.72
C ASN A 419 -17.30 13.37 1.75
N THR A 420 -17.44 12.95 2.99
CA THR A 420 -16.64 13.40 4.14
C THR A 420 -15.23 12.83 4.11
N LEU A 421 -15.06 11.55 3.71
CA LEU A 421 -13.80 10.83 3.78
C LEU A 421 -13.01 10.88 2.47
N ASN A 422 -11.80 11.42 2.53
CA ASN A 422 -10.82 11.41 1.43
C ASN A 422 -11.40 11.77 0.04
N PRO A 423 -12.17 12.85 -0.12
CA PRO A 423 -12.91 13.16 -1.35
C PRO A 423 -11.95 13.35 -2.53
N GLY A 424 -12.23 12.64 -3.63
CA GLY A 424 -11.49 12.76 -4.89
C GLY A 424 -10.21 11.92 -5.00
N ARG A 425 -9.83 11.20 -3.96
CA ARG A 425 -8.54 10.49 -3.91
C ARG A 425 -8.51 9.17 -4.66
N PHE A 426 -9.66 8.52 -4.79
CA PHE A 426 -9.76 7.20 -5.40
C PHE A 426 -10.13 7.29 -6.88
N VAL A 427 -10.19 6.12 -7.56
CA VAL A 427 -10.50 6.02 -8.98
C VAL A 427 -11.82 6.71 -9.31
N GLY A 428 -11.86 7.41 -10.45
CA GLY A 428 -13.06 8.12 -10.93
C GLY A 428 -13.51 9.27 -10.04
N GLY A 429 -12.64 9.81 -9.19
CA GLY A 429 -12.91 10.95 -8.32
C GLY A 429 -13.71 10.63 -7.04
N ILE A 430 -13.72 9.37 -6.62
CA ILE A 430 -14.30 8.92 -5.34
C ILE A 430 -13.44 9.38 -4.17
#